data_dae3d57bc714e12c3306d616af82be43
#
_entry.id   dae3d57bc714e12c3306d616af82be43
#
_cell.length_a   1.000
_cell.length_b   1.000
_cell.length_c   1.000
_cell.angle_alpha   90.00
_cell.angle_beta   90.00
_cell.angle_gamma   90.00
#
_symmetry.space_group_name_H-M   'P 1'
#
loop_
_entity.id
_entity.type
_entity.pdbx_description
1 polymer ?
#
loop_
_entity_poly.entity_id
_entity_poly.type
_entity_poly.pdbx_seq_one_letter_code
_entity_poly.pdbx_strand_id
1 'polypeptide(L)'
;MAKMEDIVSLCKRRGFIYPGSDVYGGMAGTWDFGPMGVALKRKIMDAWWNYWVESREDIYGVDAAIIMNPRTWVASGHTATFSDPLVECGECHGRFRADKIADGITESVTTEEFKALNVKCPTCGKTNWGDIRQFNMMFSTHVGPVNDDSSIAYLRPETAQGIFTNYKNVVDSIYPDLPFGLAQQGKAFRNEISPRDFILRDRECSQMEIEYFVAPATWEENFEKLLEQNHKFLTEVMGLKSENIHDIEVGEKDRAHYSKRTVDIMFDYPNGQEELMGLAYRTDFDLMNIQRESGKNMEYIVKGSTERFIPHVIEPSIGVERLILAVLANAYRQEENRIVLALPEELAPYRFCVSPLLKNKPELVAKAREVYEILRNKYKNVTWDDSGNIGKRYLKQDEIGTPKCVVIDFDTLEDGTVTVRDRDTTEQIRVKPEEI
;
A
#
# COMPACT_ATOMS: atom_id res chain seq x y z
N MET A 1 7.28 15.67 -14.27
CA MET A 1 6.60 14.87 -13.22
C MET A 1 5.23 15.46 -12.95
N ALA A 2 4.20 14.67 -12.74
CA ALA A 2 2.87 15.14 -12.36
C ALA A 2 2.93 15.90 -11.02
N LYS A 3 2.02 16.84 -10.80
CA LYS A 3 1.85 17.46 -9.47
C LYS A 3 0.88 16.64 -8.63
N MET A 4 1.02 16.67 -7.32
CA MET A 4 0.12 15.95 -6.42
C MET A 4 -1.34 16.37 -6.61
N GLU A 5 -1.59 17.67 -6.82
CA GLU A 5 -2.94 18.21 -7.04
C GLU A 5 -3.60 17.62 -8.30
N ASP A 6 -2.81 17.35 -9.36
CA ASP A 6 -3.31 16.78 -10.61
C ASP A 6 -3.77 15.33 -10.39
N ILE A 7 -2.98 14.54 -9.64
CA ILE A 7 -3.31 13.16 -9.29
C ILE A 7 -4.55 13.12 -8.39
N VAL A 8 -4.61 13.94 -7.34
CA VAL A 8 -5.76 14.04 -6.43
C VAL A 8 -7.03 14.41 -7.19
N SER A 9 -6.94 15.43 -8.08
CA SER A 9 -8.06 15.87 -8.92
C SER A 9 -8.55 14.74 -9.84
N LEU A 10 -7.63 14.02 -10.49
CA LEU A 10 -7.96 12.87 -11.34
C LEU A 10 -8.61 11.75 -10.52
N CYS A 11 -8.05 11.40 -9.37
CA CYS A 11 -8.58 10.36 -8.50
C CYS A 11 -10.03 10.66 -8.09
N LYS A 12 -10.32 11.88 -7.65
CA LYS A 12 -11.67 12.32 -7.27
C LYS A 12 -12.62 12.29 -8.47
N ARG A 13 -12.20 12.87 -9.60
CA ARG A 13 -13.02 12.96 -10.83
C ARG A 13 -13.35 11.61 -11.45
N ARG A 14 -12.43 10.63 -11.36
CA ARG A 14 -12.59 9.31 -11.99
C ARG A 14 -12.96 8.19 -11.03
N GLY A 15 -13.22 8.53 -9.77
CA GLY A 15 -13.72 7.55 -8.81
C GLY A 15 -12.67 6.56 -8.31
N PHE A 16 -11.44 7.02 -8.17
CA PHE A 16 -10.39 6.24 -7.53
C PHE A 16 -10.41 6.40 -6.01
N ILE A 17 -10.29 7.63 -5.52
CA ILE A 17 -10.13 7.90 -4.10
C ILE A 17 -10.90 9.17 -3.72
N TYR A 18 -11.61 9.10 -2.59
CA TYR A 18 -12.38 10.18 -2.00
C TYR A 18 -11.91 10.43 -0.56
N PRO A 19 -12.10 11.64 0.00
CA PRO A 19 -11.97 11.83 1.44
C PRO A 19 -12.94 10.91 2.20
N GLY A 20 -12.46 10.28 3.26
CA GLY A 20 -13.30 9.39 4.08
C GLY A 20 -14.45 10.14 4.72
N SER A 21 -15.69 9.65 4.54
CA SER A 21 -16.91 10.28 5.07
C SER A 21 -17.13 11.72 4.56
N ASP A 22 -16.79 12.03 3.31
CA ASP A 22 -16.84 13.38 2.70
C ASP A 22 -18.21 14.06 2.85
N VAL A 23 -19.30 13.29 2.84
CA VAL A 23 -20.69 13.79 3.03
C VAL A 23 -20.90 14.48 4.38
N TYR A 24 -20.08 14.18 5.38
CA TYR A 24 -20.10 14.81 6.71
C TYR A 24 -18.94 15.79 6.93
N GLY A 25 -18.26 16.22 5.86
CA GLY A 25 -17.11 17.12 5.92
C GLY A 25 -15.76 16.42 6.01
N GLY A 26 -15.73 15.09 5.91
CA GLY A 26 -14.52 14.29 5.93
C GLY A 26 -13.91 14.11 7.30
N MET A 27 -12.95 13.19 7.38
CA MET A 27 -12.11 12.97 8.55
C MET A 27 -10.65 12.92 8.11
N ALA A 28 -9.80 13.77 8.68
CA ALA A 28 -8.40 13.87 8.30
C ALA A 28 -7.68 12.51 8.44
N GLY A 29 -6.93 12.12 7.40
CA GLY A 29 -6.17 10.87 7.37
C GLY A 29 -7.02 9.61 7.22
N THR A 30 -8.23 9.75 6.67
CA THR A 30 -9.06 8.61 6.25
C THR A 30 -9.50 8.81 4.80
N TRP A 31 -9.49 7.71 4.03
CA TRP A 31 -9.76 7.74 2.60
C TRP A 31 -10.66 6.58 2.20
N ASP A 32 -11.64 6.89 1.34
CA ASP A 32 -12.52 5.90 0.73
C ASP A 32 -12.07 5.60 -0.70
N PHE A 33 -11.96 4.32 -1.03
CA PHE A 33 -11.65 3.89 -2.39
C PHE A 33 -12.96 3.75 -3.18
N GLY A 34 -13.10 4.54 -4.24
CA GLY A 34 -14.20 4.43 -5.20
C GLY A 34 -14.07 3.21 -6.12
N PRO A 35 -15.00 3.00 -7.06
CA PRO A 35 -15.02 1.81 -7.90
C PRO A 35 -13.72 1.54 -8.68
N MET A 36 -13.08 2.60 -9.21
CA MET A 36 -11.79 2.47 -9.92
C MET A 36 -10.65 2.20 -8.95
N GLY A 37 -10.67 2.84 -7.79
CA GLY A 37 -9.68 2.65 -6.75
C GLY A 37 -9.71 1.25 -6.15
N VAL A 38 -10.89 0.71 -5.87
CA VAL A 38 -11.04 -0.68 -5.39
C VAL A 38 -10.54 -1.68 -6.44
N ALA A 39 -10.86 -1.45 -7.72
CA ALA A 39 -10.39 -2.33 -8.79
C ALA A 39 -8.86 -2.34 -8.90
N LEU A 40 -8.22 -1.14 -8.85
CA LEU A 40 -6.76 -1.01 -8.86
C LEU A 40 -6.13 -1.64 -7.60
N LYS A 41 -6.65 -1.29 -6.41
CA LYS A 41 -6.14 -1.79 -5.13
C LYS A 41 -6.16 -3.31 -5.05
N ARG A 42 -7.26 -3.96 -5.46
CA ARG A 42 -7.36 -5.42 -5.48
C ARG A 42 -6.32 -6.03 -6.41
N LYS A 43 -6.17 -5.51 -7.62
CA LYS A 43 -5.19 -6.03 -8.59
C LYS A 43 -3.75 -5.89 -8.09
N ILE A 44 -3.42 -4.79 -7.42
CA ILE A 44 -2.11 -4.62 -6.78
C ILE A 44 -1.90 -5.66 -5.68
N MET A 45 -2.89 -5.84 -4.81
CA MET A 45 -2.81 -6.82 -3.71
C MET A 45 -2.77 -8.26 -4.24
N ASP A 46 -3.58 -8.58 -5.25
CA ASP A 46 -3.57 -9.91 -5.89
C ASP A 46 -2.24 -10.17 -6.61
N ALA A 47 -1.67 -9.17 -7.30
CA ALA A 47 -0.36 -9.29 -7.95
C ALA A 47 0.77 -9.53 -6.95
N TRP A 48 0.75 -8.84 -5.79
CA TRP A 48 1.70 -9.07 -4.70
C TRP A 48 1.55 -10.50 -4.13
N TRP A 49 0.30 -10.94 -3.89
CA TRP A 49 0.03 -12.28 -3.37
C TRP A 49 0.50 -13.38 -4.33
N ASN A 50 0.19 -13.21 -5.61
CA ASN A 50 0.65 -14.13 -6.65
C ASN A 50 2.18 -14.19 -6.72
N TYR A 51 2.86 -13.02 -6.68
CA TYR A 51 4.32 -12.94 -6.77
C TYR A 51 5.02 -13.55 -5.55
N TRP A 52 4.53 -13.25 -4.34
CA TRP A 52 5.21 -13.62 -3.11
C TRP A 52 4.73 -14.94 -2.48
N VAL A 53 3.48 -15.33 -2.72
CA VAL A 53 2.88 -16.50 -2.05
C VAL A 53 2.58 -17.62 -3.03
N GLU A 54 1.72 -17.37 -4.05
CA GLU A 54 1.23 -18.46 -4.91
C GLU A 54 2.27 -19.00 -5.89
N SER A 55 3.23 -18.17 -6.33
CA SER A 55 4.31 -18.59 -7.24
C SER A 55 5.51 -19.22 -6.53
N ARG A 56 5.45 -19.39 -5.20
CA ARG A 56 6.57 -19.87 -4.38
C ARG A 56 6.18 -21.06 -3.52
N GLU A 57 7.18 -21.88 -3.19
CA GLU A 57 7.03 -23.06 -2.32
C GLU A 57 7.44 -22.77 -0.87
N ASP A 58 8.13 -21.65 -0.62
CA ASP A 58 8.75 -21.28 0.64
C ASP A 58 8.04 -20.14 1.39
N ILE A 59 6.92 -19.60 0.88
CA ILE A 59 6.14 -18.56 1.56
C ILE A 59 4.68 -18.98 1.69
N TYR A 60 4.15 -18.88 2.90
CA TYR A 60 2.79 -19.31 3.26
C TYR A 60 1.97 -18.11 3.72
N GLY A 61 0.69 -18.09 3.32
CA GLY A 61 -0.24 -17.04 3.73
C GLY A 61 -0.78 -17.27 5.13
N VAL A 62 -0.92 -16.18 5.90
CA VAL A 62 -1.66 -16.15 7.17
C VAL A 62 -2.62 -14.97 7.18
N ASP A 63 -3.71 -15.09 7.94
CA ASP A 63 -4.65 -13.99 8.18
C ASP A 63 -4.98 -13.91 9.67
N ALA A 64 -4.21 -13.08 10.38
CA ALA A 64 -4.36 -12.86 11.81
C ALA A 64 -5.44 -11.81 12.11
N ALA A 65 -6.12 -11.96 13.23
CA ALA A 65 -7.12 -11.01 13.69
C ALA A 65 -6.53 -9.59 13.90
N ILE A 66 -7.33 -8.56 13.62
CA ILE A 66 -6.96 -7.16 13.87
C ILE A 66 -6.86 -6.89 15.38
N ILE A 67 -7.86 -7.35 16.14
CA ILE A 67 -7.89 -7.23 17.59
C ILE A 67 -7.21 -8.47 18.17
N MET A 68 -6.07 -8.27 18.81
CA MET A 68 -5.26 -9.31 19.39
C MET A 68 -5.16 -9.15 20.90
N ASN A 69 -4.65 -10.17 21.58
CA ASN A 69 -4.37 -10.09 23.02
C ASN A 69 -3.43 -8.91 23.30
N PRO A 70 -3.74 -7.99 24.23
CA PRO A 70 -2.91 -6.82 24.53
C PRO A 70 -1.45 -7.13 24.87
N ARG A 71 -1.16 -8.32 25.40
CA ARG A 71 0.21 -8.77 25.69
C ARG A 71 1.08 -8.88 24.43
N THR A 72 0.48 -9.04 23.26
CA THR A 72 1.22 -8.97 21.98
C THR A 72 1.95 -7.64 21.84
N TRP A 73 1.29 -6.54 22.17
CA TRP A 73 1.82 -5.18 22.06
C TRP A 73 2.78 -4.83 23.19
N VAL A 74 2.66 -5.49 24.32
CA VAL A 74 3.65 -5.41 25.41
C VAL A 74 4.92 -6.14 24.99
N ALA A 75 4.81 -7.36 24.47
CA ALA A 75 5.94 -8.18 24.04
C ALA A 75 6.76 -7.51 22.93
N SER A 76 6.09 -6.91 21.95
CA SER A 76 6.72 -6.18 20.83
C SER A 76 7.24 -4.79 21.20
N GLY A 77 6.88 -4.26 22.39
CA GLY A 77 7.29 -2.92 22.85
C GLY A 77 6.39 -1.77 22.37
N HIS A 78 5.39 -2.00 21.52
CA HIS A 78 4.53 -0.94 20.97
C HIS A 78 3.81 -0.11 22.04
N THR A 79 3.38 -0.71 23.14
CA THR A 79 2.74 0.02 24.23
C THR A 79 3.67 1.02 24.91
N ALA A 80 4.98 0.78 24.90
CA ALA A 80 5.98 1.58 25.59
C ALA A 80 6.70 2.58 24.66
N THR A 81 6.96 2.22 23.41
CA THR A 81 7.89 2.96 22.53
C THR A 81 7.26 3.46 21.22
N PHE A 82 6.08 2.99 20.84
CA PHE A 82 5.44 3.43 19.61
C PHE A 82 4.76 4.79 19.77
N SER A 83 5.58 5.83 19.89
CA SER A 83 5.11 7.20 20.16
C SER A 83 5.89 8.23 19.36
N ASP A 84 5.19 9.30 18.99
CA ASP A 84 5.75 10.47 18.33
C ASP A 84 5.84 11.67 19.29
N PRO A 85 6.86 12.55 19.15
CA PRO A 85 6.96 13.78 19.94
C PRO A 85 5.92 14.80 19.47
N LEU A 86 4.83 14.92 20.22
CA LEU A 86 3.74 15.86 19.95
C LEU A 86 4.06 17.22 20.58
N VAL A 87 3.95 18.30 19.78
CA VAL A 87 3.97 19.68 20.25
C VAL A 87 2.73 20.43 19.79
N GLU A 88 2.17 21.29 20.66
CA GLU A 88 1.02 22.15 20.37
C GLU A 88 1.43 23.62 20.32
N CYS A 89 1.00 24.34 19.28
CA CYS A 89 1.19 25.79 19.21
C CYS A 89 0.25 26.50 20.19
N GLY A 90 0.78 27.31 21.09
CA GLY A 90 0.00 28.04 22.09
C GLY A 90 -0.91 29.14 21.52
N GLU A 91 -0.74 29.51 20.23
CA GLU A 91 -1.51 30.57 19.60
C GLU A 91 -2.67 30.03 18.75
N CYS A 92 -2.41 29.06 17.86
CA CYS A 92 -3.42 28.54 16.94
C CYS A 92 -3.90 27.12 17.30
N HIS A 93 -3.38 26.54 18.37
CA HIS A 93 -3.66 25.18 18.83
C HIS A 93 -3.40 24.08 17.79
N GLY A 94 -2.63 24.42 16.73
CA GLY A 94 -2.14 23.43 15.77
C GLY A 94 -1.21 22.42 16.44
N ARG A 95 -1.38 21.15 16.15
CA ARG A 95 -0.59 20.04 16.69
C ARG A 95 0.32 19.47 15.64
N PHE A 96 1.58 19.24 15.99
CA PHE A 96 2.61 18.83 15.05
C PHE A 96 3.55 17.81 15.69
N ARG A 97 4.18 16.99 14.87
CA ARG A 97 5.37 16.21 15.26
C ARG A 97 6.54 17.17 15.36
N ALA A 98 7.16 17.25 16.52
CA ALA A 98 8.28 18.17 16.76
C ALA A 98 9.48 17.87 15.83
N ASP A 99 9.78 16.59 15.60
CA ASP A 99 10.86 16.10 14.73
C ASP A 99 10.64 16.37 13.22
N LYS A 100 9.41 16.75 12.81
CA LYS A 100 9.08 17.03 11.40
C LYS A 100 8.96 18.52 11.08
N ILE A 101 8.93 19.39 12.09
CA ILE A 101 8.84 20.85 11.91
C ILE A 101 10.12 21.58 12.28
N ALA A 102 11.15 20.85 12.71
CA ALA A 102 12.47 21.39 13.01
C ALA A 102 13.56 20.43 12.51
N ASP A 103 14.54 20.99 11.80
CA ASP A 103 15.67 20.23 11.30
C ASP A 103 16.64 19.84 12.42
N GLY A 104 17.25 18.66 12.30
CA GLY A 104 18.30 18.19 13.19
C GLY A 104 17.85 17.71 14.55
N ILE A 105 16.56 17.50 14.77
CA ILE A 105 16.02 16.90 15.99
C ILE A 105 15.51 15.47 15.74
N THR A 106 15.59 14.65 16.78
CA THR A 106 15.16 13.25 16.77
C THR A 106 13.83 13.08 17.54
N GLU A 107 13.28 11.89 17.52
CA GLU A 107 12.05 11.55 18.27
C GLU A 107 12.22 11.67 19.79
N SER A 108 13.45 11.69 20.29
CA SER A 108 13.78 11.86 21.72
C SER A 108 13.99 13.32 22.13
N VAL A 109 13.65 14.31 21.31
CA VAL A 109 13.84 15.73 21.57
C VAL A 109 13.13 16.17 22.86
N THR A 110 13.82 16.96 23.68
CA THR A 110 13.24 17.57 24.89
C THR A 110 12.51 18.88 24.58
N THR A 111 11.63 19.30 25.47
CA THR A 111 10.92 20.58 25.36
C THR A 111 11.90 21.78 25.28
N GLU A 112 12.95 21.76 26.10
CA GLU A 112 13.97 22.80 26.16
C GLU A 112 14.77 22.90 24.86
N GLU A 113 15.21 21.77 24.32
CA GLU A 113 15.92 21.71 23.03
C GLU A 113 15.06 22.25 21.90
N PHE A 114 13.80 21.81 21.82
CA PHE A 114 12.88 22.27 20.78
C PHE A 114 12.59 23.79 20.89
N LYS A 115 12.31 24.31 22.08
CA LYS A 115 12.04 25.74 22.29
C LYS A 115 13.27 26.61 21.96
N ALA A 116 14.49 26.09 22.19
CA ALA A 116 15.74 26.81 21.88
C ALA A 116 15.92 27.06 20.37
N LEU A 117 15.32 26.22 19.50
CA LEU A 117 15.40 26.36 18.04
C LEU A 117 14.52 27.49 17.47
N ASN A 118 13.64 28.10 18.30
CA ASN A 118 12.70 29.16 17.87
C ASN A 118 11.92 28.82 16.58
N VAL A 119 11.49 27.57 16.44
CA VAL A 119 10.76 27.08 15.29
C VAL A 119 9.49 27.88 15.06
N LYS A 120 9.21 28.29 13.82
CA LYS A 120 7.96 28.96 13.47
C LYS A 120 6.85 27.94 13.24
N CYS A 121 5.69 28.17 13.83
CA CYS A 121 4.50 27.36 13.59
C CYS A 121 4.13 27.37 12.09
N PRO A 122 4.00 26.21 11.44
CA PRO A 122 3.64 26.13 10.02
C PRO A 122 2.29 26.78 9.68
N THR A 123 1.37 26.86 10.66
CA THR A 123 0.03 27.41 10.46
C THR A 123 -0.04 28.92 10.68
N CYS A 124 0.52 29.43 11.79
CA CYS A 124 0.34 30.84 12.19
C CYS A 124 1.63 31.66 12.21
N GLY A 125 2.80 31.03 11.97
CA GLY A 125 4.11 31.71 11.96
C GLY A 125 4.66 32.13 13.32
N LYS A 126 3.96 31.86 14.42
CA LYS A 126 4.41 32.20 15.80
C LYS A 126 5.36 31.15 16.35
N THR A 127 6.10 31.49 17.40
CA THR A 127 7.09 30.62 18.07
C THR A 127 6.68 30.21 19.48
N ASN A 128 5.43 30.45 19.87
CA ASN A 128 4.90 30.05 21.17
C ASN A 128 4.49 28.60 21.19
N TRP A 129 5.33 27.72 21.76
CA TRP A 129 5.13 26.30 21.81
C TRP A 129 4.86 25.79 23.21
N GLY A 130 3.90 24.86 23.34
CA GLY A 130 3.69 24.08 24.54
C GLY A 130 4.83 23.10 24.81
N ASP A 131 4.67 22.26 25.81
CA ASP A 131 5.63 21.20 26.11
C ASP A 131 5.47 20.00 25.17
N ILE A 132 6.60 19.38 24.86
CA ILE A 132 6.60 18.12 24.08
C ILE A 132 6.02 17.02 24.95
N ARG A 133 5.12 16.21 24.35
CA ARG A 133 4.53 15.03 24.96
C ARG A 133 4.73 13.84 24.04
N GLN A 134 5.13 12.71 24.59
CA GLN A 134 5.15 11.47 23.84
C GLN A 134 3.70 11.00 23.61
N PHE A 135 3.30 10.94 22.35
CA PHE A 135 1.96 10.57 21.93
C PHE A 135 1.99 9.15 21.34
N ASN A 136 1.44 8.19 22.07
CA ASN A 136 1.34 6.81 21.56
C ASN A 136 0.37 6.74 20.37
N MET A 137 0.85 6.20 19.25
CA MET A 137 0.11 6.16 18.00
C MET A 137 -0.85 4.97 17.88
N MET A 138 -0.95 4.10 18.88
CA MET A 138 -1.93 3.01 18.86
C MET A 138 -3.34 3.53 19.13
N PHE A 139 -4.30 3.12 18.32
CA PHE A 139 -5.71 3.25 18.67
C PHE A 139 -6.09 2.24 19.73
N SER A 140 -6.64 2.70 20.86
CA SER A 140 -7.18 1.86 21.90
C SER A 140 -8.71 1.77 21.83
N THR A 141 -9.25 0.65 22.26
CA THR A 141 -10.68 0.41 22.40
C THR A 141 -10.93 -0.53 23.59
N HIS A 142 -12.18 -0.81 23.90
CA HIS A 142 -12.58 -1.78 24.93
C HIS A 142 -13.30 -2.97 24.30
N VAL A 143 -13.00 -4.16 24.78
CA VAL A 143 -13.64 -5.41 24.33
C VAL A 143 -14.47 -6.00 25.47
N GLY A 144 -15.74 -6.29 25.18
CA GLY A 144 -16.69 -6.81 26.16
C GLY A 144 -17.58 -5.73 26.80
N PRO A 145 -18.42 -6.10 27.75
CA PRO A 145 -19.47 -5.22 28.31
C PRO A 145 -18.96 -4.27 29.41
N VAL A 146 -17.75 -4.48 29.92
CA VAL A 146 -17.17 -3.67 31.00
C VAL A 146 -16.12 -2.75 30.40
N ASN A 147 -16.15 -1.49 30.80
CA ASN A 147 -15.23 -0.47 30.33
C ASN A 147 -14.24 -0.12 31.44
N ASP A 148 -13.23 -0.97 31.62
CA ASP A 148 -12.13 -0.80 32.57
C ASP A 148 -10.79 -1.20 31.94
N ASP A 149 -9.70 -1.05 32.68
CA ASP A 149 -8.34 -1.32 32.20
C ASP A 149 -8.15 -2.78 31.76
N SER A 150 -8.92 -3.73 32.30
CA SER A 150 -8.83 -5.15 31.93
C SER A 150 -9.44 -5.47 30.58
N SER A 151 -10.28 -4.58 30.05
CA SER A 151 -10.97 -4.70 28.78
C SER A 151 -10.28 -3.94 27.63
N ILE A 152 -9.16 -3.26 27.91
CA ILE A 152 -8.43 -2.51 26.89
C ILE A 152 -7.89 -3.45 25.82
N ALA A 153 -8.14 -3.10 24.58
CA ALA A 153 -7.57 -3.70 23.39
C ALA A 153 -7.07 -2.62 22.43
N TYR A 154 -6.29 -3.02 21.46
CA TYR A 154 -5.71 -2.09 20.48
C TYR A 154 -6.05 -2.54 19.07
N LEU A 155 -6.25 -1.57 18.17
CA LEU A 155 -6.22 -1.83 16.74
C LEU A 155 -4.75 -1.98 16.34
N ARG A 156 -4.42 -3.04 15.60
CA ARG A 156 -3.02 -3.31 15.23
C ARG A 156 -2.40 -2.17 14.41
N PRO A 157 -1.22 -1.66 14.78
CA PRO A 157 -0.51 -0.64 14.01
C PRO A 157 0.31 -1.21 12.85
N GLU A 158 0.46 -2.55 12.79
CA GLU A 158 1.16 -3.32 11.76
C GLU A 158 0.61 -4.74 11.66
N THR A 159 0.89 -5.42 10.57
CA THR A 159 0.50 -6.82 10.37
C THR A 159 1.54 -7.81 10.90
N ALA A 160 2.79 -7.38 11.10
CA ALA A 160 3.92 -8.19 11.54
C ALA A 160 3.65 -9.02 12.80
N GLN A 161 3.11 -8.41 13.86
CA GLN A 161 2.87 -9.11 15.12
C GLN A 161 1.83 -10.21 15.01
N GLY A 162 0.87 -10.07 14.07
CA GLY A 162 -0.07 -11.12 13.72
C GLY A 162 0.62 -12.34 13.11
N ILE A 163 1.66 -12.11 12.32
CA ILE A 163 2.48 -13.16 11.73
C ILE A 163 3.30 -13.86 12.81
N PHE A 164 4.03 -13.12 13.64
CA PHE A 164 4.87 -13.67 14.71
C PHE A 164 4.08 -14.52 15.71
N THR A 165 2.89 -14.08 16.11
CA THR A 165 2.05 -14.85 17.03
C THR A 165 1.56 -16.18 16.44
N ASN A 166 1.55 -16.30 15.12
CA ASN A 166 1.19 -17.51 14.39
C ASN A 166 2.38 -18.37 13.96
N TYR A 167 3.61 -17.91 14.14
CA TYR A 167 4.83 -18.66 13.78
C TYR A 167 4.78 -20.10 14.32
N LYS A 168 4.60 -20.25 15.63
CA LYS A 168 4.56 -21.57 16.28
C LYS A 168 3.41 -22.44 15.74
N ASN A 169 2.24 -21.89 15.52
CA ASN A 169 1.09 -22.61 14.96
C ASN A 169 1.41 -23.19 13.58
N VAL A 170 2.10 -22.39 12.73
CA VAL A 170 2.48 -22.82 11.38
C VAL A 170 3.59 -23.89 11.45
N VAL A 171 4.63 -23.66 12.25
CA VAL A 171 5.70 -24.66 12.42
C VAL A 171 5.12 -25.98 12.92
N ASP A 172 4.25 -25.96 13.91
CA ASP A 172 3.65 -27.19 14.48
C ASP A 172 2.68 -27.90 13.51
N SER A 173 2.06 -27.16 12.59
CA SER A 173 1.04 -27.73 11.67
C SER A 173 1.62 -28.25 10.36
N ILE A 174 2.53 -27.51 9.73
CA ILE A 174 3.07 -27.87 8.41
C ILE A 174 4.58 -28.08 8.41
N TYR A 175 5.27 -27.66 9.45
CA TYR A 175 6.71 -27.81 9.68
C TYR A 175 7.55 -27.48 8.42
N PRO A 176 7.52 -26.23 7.95
CA PRO A 176 8.26 -25.84 6.75
C PRO A 176 9.77 -25.92 6.98
N ASP A 177 10.54 -26.13 5.91
CA ASP A 177 12.00 -26.06 5.97
C ASP A 177 12.47 -24.61 5.95
N LEU A 178 13.54 -24.30 6.69
CA LEU A 178 14.21 -23.00 6.61
C LEU A 178 15.05 -22.89 5.32
N PRO A 179 15.08 -21.75 4.64
CA PRO A 179 14.30 -20.54 4.97
C PRO A 179 12.84 -20.64 4.51
N PHE A 180 11.92 -20.03 5.28
CA PHE A 180 10.53 -19.91 4.87
C PHE A 180 9.94 -18.57 5.31
N GLY A 181 8.90 -18.11 4.62
CA GLY A 181 8.17 -16.89 4.92
C GLY A 181 6.72 -17.11 5.35
N LEU A 182 6.22 -16.23 6.18
CA LEU A 182 4.79 -16.07 6.45
C LEU A 182 4.36 -14.69 5.98
N ALA A 183 3.35 -14.65 5.12
CA ALA A 183 2.88 -13.44 4.46
C ALA A 183 1.47 -13.08 4.90
N GLN A 184 1.22 -11.79 5.10
CA GLN A 184 -0.10 -11.27 5.42
C GLN A 184 -0.38 -9.99 4.64
N GLN A 185 -1.63 -9.85 4.19
CA GLN A 185 -2.22 -8.59 3.77
C GLN A 185 -3.28 -8.19 4.78
N GLY A 186 -3.38 -6.90 5.11
CA GLY A 186 -4.45 -6.49 6.01
C GLY A 186 -4.39 -5.02 6.42
N LYS A 187 -5.44 -4.60 7.10
CA LYS A 187 -5.54 -3.25 7.67
C LYS A 187 -4.60 -3.07 8.85
N ALA A 188 -3.99 -1.88 8.89
CA ALA A 188 -3.21 -1.36 10.01
C ALA A 188 -3.71 0.04 10.39
N PHE A 189 -3.54 0.43 11.65
CA PHE A 189 -4.15 1.64 12.21
C PHE A 189 -3.09 2.42 13.00
N ARG A 190 -2.80 3.64 12.57
CA ARG A 190 -1.84 4.51 13.26
C ARG A 190 -2.49 5.86 13.54
N ASN A 191 -2.65 6.23 14.81
CA ASN A 191 -3.27 7.48 15.21
C ASN A 191 -2.32 8.67 14.90
N GLU A 192 -2.08 8.90 13.62
CA GLU A 192 -1.17 9.96 13.14
C GLU A 192 -1.56 11.34 13.67
N ILE A 193 -0.58 12.07 14.20
CA ILE A 193 -0.76 13.44 14.72
C ILE A 193 -1.16 14.37 13.57
N SER A 194 -0.46 14.28 12.43
CA SER A 194 -0.66 15.16 11.28
C SER A 194 -0.68 14.33 10.00
N PRO A 195 -1.81 13.67 9.70
CA PRO A 195 -1.97 12.99 8.42
C PRO A 195 -1.92 14.02 7.29
N ARG A 196 -1.18 13.70 6.22
CA ARG A 196 -0.90 14.62 5.11
C ARG A 196 -0.50 13.86 3.85
N ASP A 197 -0.29 14.62 2.77
CA ASP A 197 0.23 14.12 1.51
C ASP A 197 -0.67 13.03 0.88
N PHE A 198 -1.98 13.31 0.86
CA PHE A 198 -3.00 12.42 0.30
C PHE A 198 -2.97 11.07 1.03
N ILE A 199 -2.88 9.94 0.31
CA ILE A 199 -2.84 8.57 0.86
C ILE A 199 -1.42 8.11 1.27
N LEU A 200 -0.44 9.01 1.29
CA LEU A 200 0.92 8.66 1.68
C LEU A 200 1.06 8.47 3.20
N ARG A 201 0.32 9.28 3.98
CA ARG A 201 0.29 9.20 5.44
C ARG A 201 -1.14 9.34 5.94
N ASP A 202 -1.73 8.23 6.31
CA ASP A 202 -3.11 8.10 6.77
C ASP A 202 -3.20 7.38 8.11
N ARG A 203 -4.40 7.35 8.70
CA ARG A 203 -4.68 6.71 9.99
C ARG A 203 -5.14 5.27 9.86
N GLU A 204 -5.66 4.92 8.71
CA GLU A 204 -6.11 3.58 8.37
C GLU A 204 -5.56 3.19 7.01
N CYS A 205 -4.49 2.42 7.00
CA CYS A 205 -3.83 1.91 5.81
C CYS A 205 -4.02 0.40 5.65
N SER A 206 -3.52 -0.12 4.54
CA SER A 206 -3.35 -1.55 4.34
C SER A 206 -1.87 -1.84 4.17
N GLN A 207 -1.40 -2.91 4.78
CA GLN A 207 -0.04 -3.39 4.65
C GLN A 207 -0.01 -4.75 3.98
N MET A 208 1.11 -5.03 3.33
CA MET A 208 1.52 -6.33 2.81
C MET A 208 2.90 -6.60 3.37
N GLU A 209 3.00 -7.59 4.25
CA GLU A 209 4.22 -7.91 5.01
C GLU A 209 4.54 -9.39 4.91
N ILE A 210 5.83 -9.69 4.93
CA ILE A 210 6.38 -11.04 5.00
C ILE A 210 7.38 -11.08 6.14
N GLU A 211 7.23 -12.05 7.04
CA GLU A 211 8.27 -12.41 7.98
C GLU A 211 9.00 -13.63 7.43
N TYR A 212 10.22 -13.43 6.94
CA TYR A 212 11.01 -14.47 6.32
C TYR A 212 12.01 -15.02 7.33
N PHE A 213 11.75 -16.25 7.79
CA PHE A 213 12.53 -16.93 8.82
C PHE A 213 13.73 -17.62 8.20
N VAL A 214 14.92 -17.36 8.76
CA VAL A 214 16.20 -17.85 8.26
C VAL A 214 17.05 -18.41 9.39
N ALA A 215 17.99 -19.31 9.06
CA ALA A 215 19.05 -19.66 9.99
C ALA A 215 19.95 -18.45 10.25
N PRO A 216 20.46 -18.24 11.50
CA PRO A 216 21.28 -17.08 11.83
C PRO A 216 22.49 -16.86 10.91
N ALA A 217 23.08 -17.94 10.41
CA ALA A 217 24.28 -17.89 9.55
C ALA A 217 23.99 -17.50 8.09
N THR A 218 22.71 -17.48 7.65
CA THR A 218 22.34 -17.29 6.24
C THR A 218 21.57 -16.00 6.00
N TRP A 219 21.45 -15.12 7.00
CA TRP A 219 20.61 -13.93 6.88
C TRP A 219 21.09 -12.95 5.80
N GLU A 220 22.41 -12.74 5.66
CA GLU A 220 22.95 -11.78 4.69
C GLU A 220 22.59 -12.17 3.26
N GLU A 221 22.82 -13.42 2.88
CA GLU A 221 22.47 -13.94 1.56
C GLU A 221 20.97 -13.81 1.27
N ASN A 222 20.13 -14.16 2.25
CA ASN A 222 18.68 -14.08 2.09
C ASN A 222 18.20 -12.62 2.05
N PHE A 223 18.86 -11.72 2.77
CA PHE A 223 18.54 -10.28 2.73
C PHE A 223 18.78 -9.70 1.34
N GLU A 224 19.96 -9.94 0.75
CA GLU A 224 20.26 -9.45 -0.61
C GLU A 224 19.33 -10.06 -1.67
N LYS A 225 19.00 -11.35 -1.53
CA LYS A 225 18.04 -12.01 -2.41
C LYS A 225 16.65 -11.39 -2.34
N LEU A 226 16.16 -11.09 -1.13
CA LEU A 226 14.86 -10.44 -0.93
C LEU A 226 14.88 -8.99 -1.44
N LEU A 227 15.98 -8.26 -1.26
CA LEU A 227 16.13 -6.91 -1.80
C LEU A 227 16.02 -6.91 -3.33
N GLU A 228 16.73 -7.82 -4.01
CA GLU A 228 16.63 -7.97 -5.47
C GLU A 228 15.19 -8.33 -5.90
N GLN A 229 14.52 -9.22 -5.17
CA GLN A 229 13.15 -9.62 -5.47
C GLN A 229 12.14 -8.48 -5.26
N ASN A 230 12.36 -7.61 -4.25
CA ASN A 230 11.57 -6.40 -4.06
C ASN A 230 11.69 -5.45 -5.27
N HIS A 231 12.90 -5.23 -5.77
CA HIS A 231 13.11 -4.43 -6.99
C HIS A 231 12.41 -5.03 -8.20
N LYS A 232 12.50 -6.34 -8.42
CA LYS A 232 11.80 -7.03 -9.51
C LYS A 232 10.28 -6.88 -9.38
N PHE A 233 9.74 -7.04 -8.19
CA PHE A 233 8.31 -6.81 -7.95
C PHE A 233 7.89 -5.38 -8.32
N LEU A 234 8.63 -4.38 -7.87
CA LEU A 234 8.32 -2.97 -8.12
C LEU A 234 8.45 -2.61 -9.61
N THR A 235 9.46 -3.12 -10.30
CA THR A 235 9.73 -2.74 -11.70
C THR A 235 8.99 -3.60 -12.71
N GLU A 236 9.02 -4.93 -12.56
CA GLU A 236 8.49 -5.85 -13.56
C GLU A 236 6.99 -6.12 -13.38
N VAL A 237 6.50 -6.17 -12.11
CA VAL A 237 5.11 -6.46 -11.82
C VAL A 237 4.28 -5.18 -11.67
N MET A 238 4.77 -4.20 -10.92
CA MET A 238 4.08 -2.92 -10.72
C MET A 238 4.35 -1.91 -11.84
N GLY A 239 5.35 -2.14 -12.70
CA GLY A 239 5.69 -1.29 -13.82
C GLY A 239 6.28 0.06 -13.42
N LEU A 240 6.85 0.17 -12.20
CA LEU A 240 7.52 1.38 -11.77
C LEU A 240 8.86 1.54 -12.50
N LYS A 241 9.21 2.77 -12.84
CA LYS A 241 10.48 3.08 -13.49
C LYS A 241 11.62 2.99 -12.49
N SER A 242 12.67 2.24 -12.83
CA SER A 242 13.83 2.03 -11.96
C SER A 242 14.56 3.32 -11.60
N GLU A 243 14.55 4.32 -12.49
CA GLU A 243 15.16 5.64 -12.23
C GLU A 243 14.47 6.42 -11.09
N ASN A 244 13.27 6.06 -10.70
CA ASN A 244 12.52 6.69 -9.61
C ASN A 244 12.60 5.90 -8.29
N ILE A 245 13.36 4.80 -8.25
CA ILE A 245 13.50 3.92 -7.08
C ILE A 245 14.93 4.03 -6.55
N HIS A 246 15.10 4.27 -5.27
CA HIS A 246 16.42 4.50 -4.65
C HIS A 246 16.51 3.77 -3.32
N ASP A 247 17.61 3.05 -3.10
CA ASP A 247 17.87 2.38 -1.83
C ASP A 247 18.61 3.31 -0.86
N ILE A 248 18.11 3.40 0.36
CA ILE A 248 18.78 4.11 1.43
C ILE A 248 19.04 3.13 2.58
N GLU A 249 20.31 2.86 2.83
CA GLU A 249 20.72 2.12 4.04
C GLU A 249 20.50 3.00 5.27
N VAL A 250 19.60 2.58 6.17
CA VAL A 250 19.24 3.35 7.36
C VAL A 250 20.35 3.27 8.39
N GLY A 251 20.83 4.43 8.85
CA GLY A 251 21.88 4.53 9.85
C GLY A 251 21.48 3.93 11.21
N GLU A 252 22.47 3.46 11.98
CA GLU A 252 22.21 2.77 13.25
C GLU A 252 21.36 3.57 14.25
N LYS A 253 21.47 4.90 14.23
CA LYS A 253 20.73 5.79 15.14
C LYS A 253 19.26 5.97 14.76
N ASP A 254 18.94 5.77 13.48
CA ASP A 254 17.61 6.03 12.93
C ASP A 254 16.82 4.73 12.68
N ARG A 255 17.48 3.58 12.88
CA ARG A 255 16.84 2.26 12.76
C ARG A 255 15.87 1.99 13.90
N ALA A 256 14.79 1.28 13.58
CA ALA A 256 13.91 0.73 14.61
C ALA A 256 14.70 -0.16 15.59
N HIS A 257 14.32 -0.12 16.87
CA HIS A 257 15.03 -0.79 17.96
C HIS A 257 15.19 -2.32 17.80
N TYR A 258 14.37 -2.93 16.97
CA TYR A 258 14.41 -4.35 16.66
C TYR A 258 15.31 -4.71 15.47
N SER A 259 15.75 -3.72 14.69
CA SER A 259 16.49 -3.97 13.44
C SER A 259 18.00 -3.78 13.61
N LYS A 260 18.78 -4.70 13.04
CA LYS A 260 20.25 -4.56 12.89
C LYS A 260 20.67 -4.07 11.52
N ARG A 261 19.84 -4.26 10.51
CA ARG A 261 20.00 -3.69 9.17
C ARG A 261 18.64 -3.32 8.61
N THR A 262 18.53 -2.15 8.01
CA THR A 262 17.32 -1.71 7.32
C THR A 262 17.71 -1.00 6.04
N VAL A 263 17.06 -1.36 4.95
CA VAL A 263 17.10 -0.65 3.67
C VAL A 263 15.70 -0.11 3.41
N ASP A 264 15.58 1.22 3.29
CA ASP A 264 14.37 1.87 2.83
C ASP A 264 14.45 2.02 1.31
N ILE A 265 13.51 1.41 0.60
CA ILE A 265 13.34 1.58 -0.85
C ILE A 265 12.46 2.80 -1.04
N MET A 266 13.09 3.91 -1.42
CA MET A 266 12.45 5.20 -1.64
C MET A 266 11.88 5.28 -3.07
N PHE A 267 10.85 6.11 -3.23
CA PHE A 267 10.28 6.44 -4.53
C PHE A 267 10.16 7.96 -4.70
N ASP A 268 10.40 8.45 -5.91
CA ASP A 268 10.24 9.86 -6.26
C ASP A 268 8.76 10.18 -6.49
N TYR A 269 8.05 10.55 -5.40
CA TYR A 269 6.67 11.02 -5.46
C TYR A 269 6.60 12.47 -5.93
N PRO A 270 5.41 12.97 -6.35
CA PRO A 270 5.25 14.35 -6.80
C PRO A 270 5.59 15.43 -5.76
N ASN A 271 5.57 15.10 -4.47
CA ASN A 271 5.90 15.97 -3.34
C ASN A 271 7.32 15.75 -2.79
N GLY A 272 8.11 14.89 -3.41
CA GLY A 272 9.47 14.57 -3.01
C GLY A 272 9.72 13.08 -2.85
N GLN A 273 10.95 12.74 -2.51
CA GLN A 273 11.35 11.37 -2.24
C GLN A 273 10.83 10.92 -0.87
N GLU A 274 10.08 9.82 -0.86
CA GLU A 274 9.54 9.24 0.37
C GLU A 274 9.67 7.72 0.33
N GLU A 275 9.66 7.07 1.48
CA GLU A 275 9.71 5.63 1.63
C GLU A 275 8.49 4.96 0.97
N LEU A 276 8.74 4.01 0.07
CA LEU A 276 7.74 3.17 -0.55
C LEU A 276 7.64 1.82 0.13
N MET A 277 8.78 1.21 0.46
CA MET A 277 8.88 -0.12 1.00
C MET A 277 10.10 -0.21 1.93
N GLY A 278 9.99 -0.98 3.01
CA GLY A 278 11.11 -1.29 3.91
C GLY A 278 11.56 -2.74 3.78
N LEU A 279 12.86 -2.98 3.98
CA LEU A 279 13.42 -4.30 4.18
C LEU A 279 14.28 -4.27 5.45
N ALA A 280 13.85 -4.98 6.49
CA ALA A 280 14.50 -4.96 7.80
C ALA A 280 15.00 -6.35 8.22
N TYR A 281 16.23 -6.42 8.72
CA TYR A 281 16.74 -7.58 9.43
C TYR A 281 16.47 -7.43 10.92
N ARG A 282 15.48 -8.17 11.42
CA ARG A 282 14.93 -8.06 12.79
C ARG A 282 15.62 -9.00 13.80
N THR A 283 16.56 -9.82 13.34
CA THR A 283 17.19 -10.87 14.16
C THR A 283 16.16 -11.87 14.74
N ASP A 284 16.37 -12.35 15.94
CA ASP A 284 15.45 -13.18 16.72
C ASP A 284 14.56 -12.34 17.68
N PHE A 285 14.59 -11.03 17.56
CA PHE A 285 14.02 -10.08 18.53
C PHE A 285 12.56 -10.39 18.89
N ASP A 286 11.69 -10.51 17.89
CA ASP A 286 10.25 -10.71 18.12
C ASP A 286 9.95 -12.08 18.73
N LEU A 287 10.56 -13.14 18.20
CA LEU A 287 10.37 -14.50 18.72
C LEU A 287 10.92 -14.66 20.14
N MET A 288 12.06 -14.06 20.45
CA MET A 288 12.62 -14.02 21.80
C MET A 288 11.71 -13.29 22.80
N ASN A 289 11.14 -12.16 22.39
CA ASN A 289 10.23 -11.40 23.22
C ASN A 289 8.92 -12.16 23.46
N ILE A 290 8.37 -12.81 22.42
CA ILE A 290 7.20 -13.66 22.55
C ILE A 290 7.49 -14.84 23.49
N GLN A 291 8.64 -15.49 23.35
CA GLN A 291 9.05 -16.58 24.25
C GLN A 291 9.13 -16.11 25.70
N ARG A 292 9.79 -14.97 25.94
CA ARG A 292 9.95 -14.39 27.30
C ARG A 292 8.60 -14.02 27.92
N GLU A 293 7.72 -13.37 27.14
CA GLU A 293 6.44 -12.86 27.63
C GLU A 293 5.39 -13.96 27.80
N SER A 294 5.38 -14.95 26.90
CA SER A 294 4.37 -16.02 26.89
C SER A 294 4.79 -17.29 27.64
N GLY A 295 6.09 -17.53 27.81
CA GLY A 295 6.66 -18.79 28.30
C GLY A 295 6.62 -19.93 27.27
N LYS A 296 6.24 -19.66 26.01
CA LYS A 296 6.17 -20.66 24.94
C LYS A 296 7.52 -20.75 24.25
N ASN A 297 8.00 -21.97 24.01
CA ASN A 297 9.25 -22.19 23.26
C ASN A 297 9.05 -21.83 21.78
N MET A 298 9.86 -20.90 21.26
CA MET A 298 9.87 -20.44 19.86
C MET A 298 11.02 -21.02 19.05
N GLU A 299 11.77 -21.97 19.60
CA GLU A 299 12.84 -22.64 18.87
C GLU A 299 12.31 -23.44 17.67
N TYR A 300 13.04 -23.36 16.57
CA TYR A 300 12.93 -24.26 15.42
C TYR A 300 13.87 -25.44 15.61
N ILE A 301 13.41 -26.65 15.33
CA ILE A 301 14.22 -27.88 15.37
C ILE A 301 14.55 -28.24 13.92
N VAL A 302 15.82 -28.35 13.60
CA VAL A 302 16.25 -28.75 12.25
C VAL A 302 15.83 -30.17 11.96
N LYS A 303 15.13 -30.41 10.86
CA LYS A 303 14.63 -31.74 10.47
C LYS A 303 15.77 -32.76 10.41
N GLY A 304 15.58 -33.90 11.04
CA GLY A 304 16.57 -34.98 11.07
C GLY A 304 17.80 -34.72 11.98
N SER A 305 17.76 -33.66 12.79
CA SER A 305 18.83 -33.26 13.70
C SER A 305 18.29 -33.01 15.12
N THR A 306 19.22 -32.90 16.08
CA THR A 306 18.93 -32.38 17.43
C THR A 306 19.24 -30.90 17.57
N GLU A 307 19.71 -30.27 16.50
CA GLU A 307 20.01 -28.84 16.45
C GLU A 307 18.72 -28.02 16.57
N ARG A 308 18.78 -27.02 17.43
CA ARG A 308 17.65 -26.09 17.65
C ARG A 308 18.17 -24.70 17.88
N PHE A 309 17.42 -23.72 17.37
CA PHE A 309 17.69 -22.30 17.55
C PHE A 309 16.41 -21.50 17.31
N ILE A 310 16.38 -20.24 17.75
CA ILE A 310 15.32 -19.32 17.37
C ILE A 310 15.73 -18.73 16.01
N PRO A 311 14.89 -18.86 14.96
CA PRO A 311 15.20 -18.29 13.66
C PRO A 311 15.34 -16.76 13.71
N HIS A 312 16.20 -16.23 12.86
CA HIS A 312 16.24 -14.81 12.58
C HIS A 312 15.21 -14.45 11.51
N VAL A 313 14.83 -13.19 11.46
CA VAL A 313 13.75 -12.71 10.60
C VAL A 313 14.24 -11.59 9.70
N ILE A 314 13.82 -11.65 8.43
CA ILE A 314 13.96 -10.57 7.45
C ILE A 314 12.55 -10.20 7.02
N GLU A 315 12.22 -8.92 7.10
CA GLU A 315 10.88 -8.37 6.89
C GLU A 315 10.86 -7.45 5.66
N PRO A 316 10.33 -7.89 4.51
CA PRO A 316 9.83 -6.99 3.48
C PRO A 316 8.44 -6.47 3.86
N SER A 317 8.28 -5.14 3.93
CA SER A 317 7.01 -4.48 4.29
C SER A 317 6.68 -3.36 3.33
N ILE A 318 5.44 -3.29 2.83
CA ILE A 318 4.97 -2.25 1.92
C ILE A 318 3.55 -1.79 2.26
N GLY A 319 3.36 -0.47 2.30
CA GLY A 319 2.04 0.15 2.41
C GLY A 319 1.31 0.13 1.07
N VAL A 320 0.10 -0.45 1.04
CA VAL A 320 -0.70 -0.56 -0.20
C VAL A 320 -1.06 0.82 -0.75
N GLU A 321 -1.43 1.76 0.11
CA GLU A 321 -1.80 3.12 -0.26
C GLU A 321 -0.60 3.88 -0.86
N ARG A 322 0.61 3.69 -0.29
CA ARG A 322 1.86 4.24 -0.85
C ARG A 322 2.16 3.65 -2.24
N LEU A 323 2.00 2.35 -2.40
CA LEU A 323 2.20 1.67 -3.68
C LEU A 323 1.18 2.12 -4.73
N ILE A 324 -0.10 2.28 -4.38
CA ILE A 324 -1.13 2.83 -5.27
C ILE A 324 -0.73 4.23 -5.73
N LEU A 325 -0.28 5.09 -4.82
CA LEU A 325 0.15 6.44 -5.18
C LEU A 325 1.38 6.42 -6.11
N ALA A 326 2.36 5.54 -5.85
CA ALA A 326 3.52 5.37 -6.72
C ALA A 326 3.10 4.92 -8.13
N VAL A 327 2.22 3.92 -8.23
CA VAL A 327 1.68 3.42 -9.51
C VAL A 327 0.92 4.52 -10.26
N LEU A 328 0.06 5.29 -9.58
CA LEU A 328 -0.67 6.39 -10.19
C LEU A 328 0.26 7.52 -10.66
N ALA A 329 1.24 7.89 -9.84
CA ALA A 329 2.22 8.93 -10.17
C ALA A 329 3.10 8.54 -11.36
N ASN A 330 3.57 7.29 -11.38
CA ASN A 330 4.36 6.73 -12.46
C ASN A 330 3.58 6.62 -13.78
N ALA A 331 2.28 6.30 -13.70
CA ALA A 331 1.42 6.11 -14.86
C ALA A 331 0.85 7.45 -15.42
N TYR A 332 0.84 8.53 -14.64
CA TYR A 332 0.23 9.78 -15.04
C TYR A 332 1.04 10.47 -16.14
N ARG A 333 0.38 10.76 -17.26
CA ARG A 333 0.92 11.55 -18.38
C ARG A 333 -0.04 12.66 -18.77
N GLN A 334 0.44 13.90 -18.78
CA GLN A 334 -0.24 15.03 -19.36
C GLN A 334 0.26 15.19 -20.80
N GLU A 335 -0.62 14.99 -21.76
CA GLU A 335 -0.38 15.26 -23.18
C GLU A 335 -1.09 16.56 -23.58
N GLU A 336 -0.84 17.06 -24.79
CA GLU A 336 -1.35 18.35 -25.25
C GLU A 336 -2.89 18.48 -25.11
N ASN A 337 -3.61 17.41 -25.45
CA ASN A 337 -5.09 17.42 -25.51
C ASN A 337 -5.76 16.38 -24.61
N ARG A 338 -4.99 15.61 -23.81
CA ARG A 338 -5.54 14.57 -22.96
C ARG A 338 -4.66 14.27 -21.75
N ILE A 339 -5.28 13.69 -20.74
CA ILE A 339 -4.59 13.06 -19.60
C ILE A 339 -4.69 11.54 -19.78
N VAL A 340 -3.58 10.85 -19.58
CA VAL A 340 -3.50 9.39 -19.68
C VAL A 340 -2.95 8.82 -18.39
N LEU A 341 -3.63 7.82 -17.83
CA LEU A 341 -3.04 6.90 -16.88
C LEU A 341 -2.50 5.68 -17.63
N ALA A 342 -1.20 5.67 -17.90
CA ALA A 342 -0.51 4.57 -18.60
C ALA A 342 -0.25 3.39 -17.65
N LEU A 343 -1.29 2.88 -17.00
CA LEU A 343 -1.22 1.72 -16.13
C LEU A 343 -0.79 0.47 -16.92
N PRO A 344 0.01 -0.44 -16.32
CA PRO A 344 0.14 -1.81 -16.83
C PRO A 344 -1.24 -2.43 -17.07
N GLU A 345 -1.38 -3.20 -18.13
CA GLU A 345 -2.69 -3.77 -18.54
C GLU A 345 -3.32 -4.61 -17.43
N GLU A 346 -2.50 -5.36 -16.70
CA GLU A 346 -2.91 -6.21 -15.58
C GLU A 346 -3.46 -5.41 -14.40
N LEU A 347 -2.96 -4.18 -14.19
CA LEU A 347 -3.37 -3.29 -13.10
C LEU A 347 -4.55 -2.38 -13.48
N ALA A 348 -4.82 -2.18 -14.77
CA ALA A 348 -5.90 -1.31 -15.23
C ALA A 348 -7.26 -1.74 -14.66
N PRO A 349 -8.10 -0.82 -14.13
CA PRO A 349 -9.43 -1.15 -13.60
C PRO A 349 -10.28 -1.95 -14.58
N TYR A 350 -10.24 -1.56 -15.85
CA TYR A 350 -10.85 -2.28 -16.95
C TYR A 350 -9.82 -2.56 -18.04
N ARG A 351 -9.86 -3.76 -18.63
CA ARG A 351 -9.02 -4.13 -19.76
C ARG A 351 -9.58 -3.57 -21.07
N PHE A 352 -10.90 -3.59 -21.21
CA PHE A 352 -11.62 -3.11 -22.39
C PHE A 352 -12.80 -2.21 -22.02
N CYS A 353 -13.04 -1.19 -22.85
CA CYS A 353 -14.28 -0.43 -22.86
C CYS A 353 -15.01 -0.66 -24.18
N VAL A 354 -16.23 -1.19 -24.15
CA VAL A 354 -17.07 -1.38 -25.35
C VAL A 354 -18.07 -0.25 -25.49
N SER A 355 -18.15 0.34 -26.67
CA SER A 355 -19.01 1.48 -26.97
C SER A 355 -19.69 1.34 -28.34
N PRO A 356 -21.01 1.55 -28.47
CA PRO A 356 -21.60 1.83 -29.77
C PRO A 356 -21.17 3.22 -30.25
N LEU A 357 -20.84 3.40 -31.53
CA LEU A 357 -20.50 4.73 -32.08
C LEU A 357 -21.61 5.74 -31.77
N LEU A 358 -22.84 5.35 -31.97
CA LEU A 358 -24.05 6.18 -31.75
C LEU A 358 -25.05 5.42 -30.84
N LYS A 359 -25.33 5.98 -29.65
CA LYS A 359 -26.28 5.38 -28.70
C LYS A 359 -27.76 5.43 -29.13
N ASN A 360 -28.09 6.30 -30.09
CA ASN A 360 -29.43 6.44 -30.62
C ASN A 360 -29.71 5.57 -31.87
N LYS A 361 -28.81 4.64 -32.18
CA LYS A 361 -28.96 3.65 -33.25
C LYS A 361 -29.11 2.26 -32.64
N PRO A 362 -30.34 1.71 -32.57
CA PRO A 362 -30.60 0.44 -31.89
C PRO A 362 -29.76 -0.73 -32.43
N GLU A 363 -29.53 -0.76 -33.76
CA GLU A 363 -28.72 -1.77 -34.42
C GLU A 363 -27.26 -1.80 -33.95
N LEU A 364 -26.64 -0.59 -33.78
CA LEU A 364 -25.29 -0.46 -33.23
C LEU A 364 -25.23 -0.86 -31.75
N VAL A 365 -26.24 -0.45 -30.98
CA VAL A 365 -26.32 -0.79 -29.56
C VAL A 365 -26.49 -2.30 -29.36
N ALA A 366 -27.35 -2.95 -30.13
CA ALA A 366 -27.55 -4.38 -30.07
C ALA A 366 -26.25 -5.14 -30.39
N LYS A 367 -25.58 -4.78 -31.50
CA LYS A 367 -24.30 -5.39 -31.87
C LYS A 367 -23.20 -5.13 -30.86
N ALA A 368 -23.14 -3.93 -30.28
CA ALA A 368 -22.18 -3.60 -29.23
C ALA A 368 -22.42 -4.43 -27.96
N ARG A 369 -23.68 -4.74 -27.61
CA ARG A 369 -23.99 -5.63 -26.50
C ARG A 369 -23.53 -7.08 -26.75
N GLU A 370 -23.67 -7.59 -27.95
CA GLU A 370 -23.13 -8.91 -28.33
C GLU A 370 -21.62 -8.94 -28.12
N VAL A 371 -20.89 -7.96 -28.65
CA VAL A 371 -19.43 -7.85 -28.50
C VAL A 371 -19.03 -7.67 -27.03
N TYR A 372 -19.77 -6.87 -26.26
CA TYR A 372 -19.55 -6.71 -24.84
C TYR A 372 -19.65 -8.03 -24.09
N GLU A 373 -20.66 -8.85 -24.35
CA GLU A 373 -20.82 -10.15 -23.70
C GLU A 373 -19.71 -11.14 -24.11
N ILE A 374 -19.28 -11.15 -25.38
CA ILE A 374 -18.16 -11.96 -25.85
C ILE A 374 -16.90 -11.63 -25.04
N LEU A 375 -16.53 -10.34 -24.99
CA LEU A 375 -15.33 -9.89 -24.28
C LEU A 375 -15.44 -10.08 -22.77
N ARG A 376 -16.61 -9.82 -22.18
CA ARG A 376 -16.83 -9.99 -20.74
C ARG A 376 -16.72 -11.45 -20.29
N ASN A 377 -17.17 -12.40 -21.12
CA ASN A 377 -17.03 -13.83 -20.83
C ASN A 377 -15.57 -14.28 -20.89
N LYS A 378 -14.78 -13.69 -21.81
CA LYS A 378 -13.35 -13.99 -21.97
C LYS A 378 -12.46 -13.33 -20.88
N TYR A 379 -12.71 -12.05 -20.56
CA TYR A 379 -11.82 -11.21 -19.74
C TYR A 379 -12.38 -10.75 -18.41
N LYS A 380 -13.70 -10.83 -18.18
CA LYS A 380 -14.45 -10.39 -16.96
C LYS A 380 -14.40 -8.89 -16.65
N ASN A 381 -13.24 -8.23 -16.75
CA ASN A 381 -13.03 -6.80 -16.44
C ASN A 381 -13.22 -5.91 -17.67
N VAL A 382 -14.41 -5.97 -18.27
CA VAL A 382 -14.85 -5.16 -19.41
C VAL A 382 -15.89 -4.16 -18.95
N THR A 383 -15.80 -2.92 -19.40
CA THR A 383 -16.81 -1.88 -19.11
C THR A 383 -17.59 -1.49 -20.35
N TRP A 384 -18.77 -0.90 -20.12
CA TRP A 384 -19.64 -0.33 -21.13
C TRP A 384 -19.70 1.18 -20.98
N ASP A 385 -19.53 1.94 -22.08
CA ASP A 385 -19.74 3.38 -22.07
C ASP A 385 -20.45 3.85 -23.36
N ASP A 386 -21.63 4.39 -23.23
CA ASP A 386 -22.39 5.01 -24.31
C ASP A 386 -22.71 6.51 -24.03
N SER A 387 -22.07 7.10 -23.03
CA SER A 387 -22.28 8.48 -22.62
C SER A 387 -21.56 9.48 -23.52
N GLY A 388 -22.23 10.58 -23.91
CA GLY A 388 -21.63 11.62 -24.72
C GLY A 388 -21.23 11.14 -26.14
N ASN A 389 -20.27 11.83 -26.76
CA ASN A 389 -19.69 11.43 -28.05
C ASN A 389 -18.45 10.53 -27.85
N ILE A 390 -18.02 9.88 -28.93
CA ILE A 390 -16.92 8.89 -28.88
C ILE A 390 -15.60 9.51 -28.38
N GLY A 391 -15.27 10.74 -28.77
CA GLY A 391 -14.06 11.42 -28.34
C GLY A 391 -14.03 11.64 -26.80
N LYS A 392 -15.17 12.04 -26.21
CA LYS A 392 -15.28 12.19 -24.75
C LYS A 392 -15.16 10.85 -24.01
N ARG A 393 -15.65 9.75 -24.61
CA ARG A 393 -15.48 8.41 -24.04
C ARG A 393 -14.02 7.99 -24.06
N TYR A 394 -13.29 8.22 -25.14
CA TYR A 394 -11.85 7.95 -25.21
C TYR A 394 -11.09 8.72 -24.13
N LEU A 395 -11.29 10.03 -24.01
CA LEU A 395 -10.66 10.85 -22.98
C LEU A 395 -10.94 10.32 -21.56
N LYS A 396 -12.18 9.91 -21.30
CA LYS A 396 -12.57 9.33 -20.02
C LYS A 396 -11.85 8.01 -19.74
N GLN A 397 -11.76 7.13 -20.75
CA GLN A 397 -11.09 5.83 -20.62
C GLN A 397 -9.55 5.98 -20.52
N ASP A 398 -8.98 6.96 -21.23
CA ASP A 398 -7.57 7.32 -21.09
C ASP A 398 -7.24 7.74 -19.64
N GLU A 399 -8.10 8.57 -19.00
CA GLU A 399 -7.95 8.98 -17.60
C GLU A 399 -8.23 7.86 -16.57
N ILE A 400 -9.03 6.84 -16.92
CA ILE A 400 -9.25 5.63 -16.08
C ILE A 400 -8.08 4.65 -16.22
N GLY A 401 -7.34 4.77 -17.32
CA GLY A 401 -6.23 3.86 -17.62
C GLY A 401 -6.66 2.59 -18.37
N THR A 402 -7.84 2.58 -19.01
CA THR A 402 -8.32 1.46 -19.83
C THR A 402 -7.43 1.27 -21.07
N PRO A 403 -6.71 0.15 -21.25
CA PRO A 403 -5.75 -0.02 -22.34
C PRO A 403 -6.38 0.02 -23.73
N LYS A 404 -7.59 -0.54 -23.88
CA LYS A 404 -8.23 -0.69 -25.20
C LYS A 404 -9.70 -0.30 -25.18
N CYS A 405 -10.09 0.52 -26.16
CA CYS A 405 -11.49 0.87 -26.41
C CYS A 405 -11.98 0.19 -27.70
N VAL A 406 -13.07 -0.57 -27.59
CA VAL A 406 -13.70 -1.29 -28.69
C VAL A 406 -14.94 -0.56 -29.11
N VAL A 407 -14.99 -0.09 -30.37
CA VAL A 407 -16.09 0.68 -30.91
C VAL A 407 -16.78 -0.08 -32.02
N ILE A 408 -18.10 -0.10 -31.92
CA ILE A 408 -19.01 -0.71 -32.91
C ILE A 408 -19.61 0.43 -33.73
N ASP A 409 -19.31 0.41 -35.02
CA ASP A 409 -19.72 1.39 -36.02
C ASP A 409 -20.58 0.76 -37.13
N PHE A 410 -20.87 1.53 -38.18
CA PHE A 410 -21.71 1.04 -39.27
C PHE A 410 -21.01 -0.04 -40.11
N ASP A 411 -19.68 0.05 -40.30
CA ASP A 411 -18.91 -0.98 -41.00
C ASP A 411 -18.97 -2.32 -40.26
N THR A 412 -19.06 -2.28 -38.92
CA THR A 412 -19.24 -3.49 -38.09
C THR A 412 -20.50 -4.28 -38.45
N LEU A 413 -21.56 -3.56 -38.85
CA LEU A 413 -22.82 -4.21 -39.27
C LEU A 413 -22.69 -4.92 -40.64
N GLU A 414 -21.74 -4.47 -41.47
CA GLU A 414 -21.50 -5.02 -42.81
C GLU A 414 -20.52 -6.18 -42.80
N ASP A 415 -19.36 -6.01 -42.13
CA ASP A 415 -18.23 -6.97 -42.20
C ASP A 415 -18.00 -7.75 -40.90
N GLY A 416 -18.68 -7.38 -39.80
CA GLY A 416 -18.55 -8.02 -38.50
C GLY A 416 -17.26 -7.67 -37.74
N THR A 417 -16.39 -6.77 -38.26
CA THR A 417 -15.19 -6.33 -37.57
C THR A 417 -15.50 -5.15 -36.65
N VAL A 418 -14.70 -4.94 -35.61
CA VAL A 418 -14.83 -3.81 -34.66
C VAL A 418 -13.56 -2.98 -34.68
N THR A 419 -13.71 -1.69 -34.37
CA THR A 419 -12.56 -0.80 -34.21
C THR A 419 -12.01 -0.92 -32.79
N VAL A 420 -10.73 -1.27 -32.65
CA VAL A 420 -10.02 -1.30 -31.36
C VAL A 420 -9.00 -0.17 -31.35
N ARG A 421 -9.17 0.76 -30.40
CA ARG A 421 -8.23 1.87 -30.19
C ARG A 421 -7.32 1.55 -29.00
N ASP A 422 -6.03 1.67 -29.22
CA ASP A 422 -5.01 1.59 -28.18
C ASP A 422 -4.91 2.93 -27.43
N ARG A 423 -4.82 2.87 -26.09
CA ARG A 423 -4.72 4.04 -25.21
C ARG A 423 -3.43 4.82 -25.41
N ASP A 424 -2.32 4.12 -25.53
CA ASP A 424 -0.99 4.73 -25.48
C ASP A 424 -0.59 5.34 -26.82
N THR A 425 -0.83 4.62 -27.90
CA THR A 425 -0.48 5.08 -29.27
C THR A 425 -1.59 5.86 -29.96
N THR A 426 -2.84 5.71 -29.48
CA THR A 426 -4.08 6.19 -30.15
C THR A 426 -4.39 5.50 -31.49
N GLU A 427 -3.56 4.58 -31.92
CA GLU A 427 -3.79 3.81 -33.14
C GLU A 427 -5.09 3.02 -33.08
N GLN A 428 -5.73 2.87 -34.21
CA GLN A 428 -6.97 2.13 -34.37
C GLN A 428 -6.79 1.03 -35.41
N ILE A 429 -7.18 -0.17 -35.04
CA ILE A 429 -7.16 -1.33 -35.93
C ILE A 429 -8.56 -1.92 -36.03
N ARG A 430 -8.85 -2.62 -37.13
CA ARG A 430 -10.10 -3.37 -37.28
C ARG A 430 -9.78 -4.86 -37.17
N VAL A 431 -10.51 -5.52 -36.29
CA VAL A 431 -10.37 -6.96 -36.01
C VAL A 431 -11.73 -7.59 -35.73
N LYS A 432 -11.84 -8.88 -35.81
CA LYS A 432 -13.04 -9.59 -35.36
C LYS A 432 -13.07 -9.66 -33.84
N PRO A 433 -14.24 -9.60 -33.17
CA PRO A 433 -14.35 -9.65 -31.71
C PRO A 433 -13.67 -10.89 -31.09
N GLU A 434 -13.66 -12.01 -31.81
CA GLU A 434 -13.07 -13.28 -31.36
C GLU A 434 -11.52 -13.24 -31.36
N GLU A 435 -10.92 -12.34 -32.14
CA GLU A 435 -9.47 -12.16 -32.29
C GLU A 435 -8.87 -11.19 -31.24
N ILE A 436 -9.73 -10.50 -30.49
CA ILE A 436 -9.32 -9.63 -29.37
C ILE A 436 -8.89 -10.51 -28.14
#